data_22a24573b2b56a5c08ec11541f3bc76b
#
_entry.id   22a24573b2b56a5c08ec11541f3bc76b
#
_cell.length_a   1.000
_cell.length_b   1.000
_cell.length_c   1.000
_cell.angle_alpha   90.00
_cell.angle_beta   90.00
_cell.angle_gamma   90.00
#
_symmetry.space_group_name_H-M   'P 1'
#
loop_
_entity.id
_entity.type
_entity.pdbx_description
1 polymer ?
#
loop_
_entity_poly.entity_id
_entity_poly.type
_entity_poly.pdbx_seq_one_letter_code
_entity_poly.pdbx_strand_id
1 'polypeptide(L)' 'MKLRCPKDSEHGRFSAIAHVAETWEVTRDGDCMDAWGDEVVSGPHFDTSVCMICGADTIVEEE' A
#
# COMPACT_ATOMS: atom_id res chain seq x y z
N MET A 1 -16.55 1.04 4.99
CA MET A 1 -15.83 0.03 4.20
C MET A 1 -15.19 -0.98 5.13
N LYS A 2 -15.18 -2.23 4.73
CA LYS A 2 -14.64 -3.31 5.54
C LYS A 2 -13.90 -4.31 4.68
N LEU A 3 -12.75 -4.78 5.15
CA LEU A 3 -11.95 -5.80 4.46
C LEU A 3 -12.15 -7.15 5.12
N ARG A 4 -12.21 -8.20 4.30
CA ARG A 4 -12.43 -9.56 4.80
C ARG A 4 -11.57 -10.54 4.00
N CYS A 5 -10.93 -11.48 4.72
CA CYS A 5 -10.25 -12.60 4.09
C CYS A 5 -11.28 -13.64 3.65
N PRO A 6 -11.27 -14.09 2.37
CA PRO A 6 -12.23 -15.09 1.90
C PRO A 6 -11.97 -16.48 2.44
N LYS A 7 -10.78 -16.72 3.00
CA LYS A 7 -10.38 -18.04 3.51
C LYS A 7 -10.71 -18.21 4.98
N ASP A 8 -10.62 -17.13 5.77
CA ASP A 8 -10.83 -17.20 7.22
C ASP A 8 -11.25 -15.83 7.73
N SER A 9 -12.44 -15.76 8.31
CA SER A 9 -13.00 -14.49 8.81
C SER A 9 -12.24 -13.91 10.01
N GLU A 10 -11.38 -14.70 10.65
CA GLU A 10 -10.57 -14.23 11.78
C GLU A 10 -9.24 -13.60 11.34
N HIS A 11 -8.87 -13.74 10.07
CA HIS A 11 -7.72 -13.04 9.52
C HIS A 11 -8.04 -11.55 9.41
N GLY A 12 -7.37 -10.73 10.21
CA GLY A 12 -7.66 -9.30 10.32
C GLY A 12 -6.51 -8.40 9.91
N ARG A 13 -5.48 -8.92 9.26
CA ARG A 13 -4.32 -8.15 8.83
C ARG A 13 -4.21 -8.18 7.31
N PHE A 14 -4.20 -6.99 6.71
CA PHE A 14 -4.21 -6.84 5.26
C PHE A 14 -3.13 -5.87 4.83
N SER A 15 -2.64 -6.03 3.60
CA SER A 15 -1.77 -5.04 2.97
C SER A 15 -2.49 -4.42 1.79
N ALA A 16 -2.17 -3.17 1.51
CA ALA A 16 -2.68 -2.45 0.35
C ALA A 16 -1.59 -1.52 -0.18
N ILE A 17 -1.63 -1.22 -1.46
CA ILE A 17 -0.63 -0.37 -2.09
C ILE A 17 -1.04 1.10 -1.92
N ALA A 18 -0.07 1.92 -1.53
CA ALA A 18 -0.21 3.37 -1.52
C ALA A 18 0.99 3.98 -2.25
N HIS A 19 0.79 5.16 -2.81
CA HIS A 19 1.84 5.89 -3.49
C HIS A 19 2.30 7.06 -2.63
N VAL A 20 3.62 7.20 -2.48
CA VAL A 20 4.24 8.20 -1.63
C VAL A 20 5.12 9.10 -2.49
N ALA A 21 5.02 10.41 -2.29
CA ALA A 21 5.89 11.37 -2.96
C ALA A 21 7.23 11.45 -2.26
N GLU A 22 8.31 11.42 -3.03
CA GLU A 22 9.67 11.63 -2.54
C GLU A 22 10.31 12.77 -3.31
N THR A 23 11.17 13.52 -2.62
CA THR A 23 12.02 14.52 -3.23
C THR A 23 13.44 14.01 -3.25
N TRP A 24 14.08 14.03 -4.40
CA TRP A 24 15.46 13.58 -4.54
C TRP A 24 16.37 14.77 -4.85
N GLU A 25 17.46 14.84 -4.12
CA GLU A 25 18.56 15.72 -4.49
C GLU A 25 19.44 14.97 -5.49
N VAL A 26 19.60 15.53 -6.68
CA VAL A 26 20.31 14.85 -7.77
C VAL A 26 21.45 15.69 -8.27
N THR A 27 22.48 15.02 -8.79
CA THR A 27 23.63 15.67 -9.44
C THR A 27 23.24 16.13 -10.85
N ARG A 28 24.15 16.85 -11.48
CA ARG A 28 23.99 17.27 -12.88
C ARG A 28 23.77 16.07 -13.81
N ASP A 29 24.38 14.93 -13.49
CA ASP A 29 24.29 13.72 -14.31
C ASP A 29 23.05 12.86 -13.95
N GLY A 30 22.26 13.32 -13.00
CA GLY A 30 21.04 12.61 -12.60
C GLY A 30 21.23 11.59 -11.49
N ASP A 31 22.42 11.52 -10.89
CA ASP A 31 22.67 10.57 -9.79
C ASP A 31 22.02 11.07 -8.51
N CYS A 32 21.36 10.15 -7.78
CA CYS A 32 20.71 10.47 -6.52
C CYS A 32 21.76 10.65 -5.41
N MET A 33 21.76 11.84 -4.78
CA MET A 33 22.62 12.15 -3.65
C MET A 33 21.91 11.94 -2.33
N ASP A 34 20.62 12.22 -2.28
CA ASP A 34 19.79 12.08 -1.08
C ASP A 34 18.33 12.02 -1.50
N ALA A 35 17.52 11.43 -0.66
CA ALA A 35 16.09 11.34 -0.90
C ALA A 35 15.34 11.50 0.42
N TRP A 36 14.22 12.23 0.38
CA TRP A 36 13.36 12.39 1.55
C TRP A 36 11.92 12.57 1.08
N GLY A 37 11.01 12.40 2.02
CA GLY A 37 9.58 12.56 1.78
C GLY A 37 8.82 11.33 2.21
N ASP A 38 7.66 11.56 2.79
CA ASP A 38 6.78 10.51 3.28
C ASP A 38 5.31 10.90 3.10
N GLU A 39 5.04 11.88 2.26
CA GLU A 39 3.68 12.34 2.02
C GLU A 39 2.94 11.38 1.11
N VAL A 40 1.84 10.80 1.61
CA VAL A 40 0.99 9.93 0.81
C VAL A 40 0.20 10.78 -0.18
N VAL A 41 0.43 10.57 -1.47
CA VAL A 41 -0.25 11.31 -2.54
C VAL A 41 -1.42 10.55 -3.13
N SER A 42 -1.48 9.24 -2.96
CA SER A 42 -2.56 8.41 -3.46
C SER A 42 -2.63 7.10 -2.68
N GLY A 43 -3.84 6.68 -2.33
CA GLY A 43 -4.07 5.42 -1.65
C GLY A 43 -4.39 5.58 -0.17
N PRO A 44 -4.47 4.48 0.60
CA PRO A 44 -4.24 3.13 0.08
C PRO A 44 -5.30 2.68 -0.93
N HIS A 45 -4.88 1.87 -1.89
CA HIS A 45 -5.78 1.32 -2.91
C HIS A 45 -6.26 -0.07 -2.44
N PHE A 46 -7.49 -0.12 -1.95
CA PHE A 46 -8.01 -1.35 -1.34
C PHE A 46 -8.31 -2.45 -2.35
N ASP A 47 -8.45 -2.12 -3.63
CA ASP A 47 -8.57 -3.11 -4.70
C ASP A 47 -7.30 -3.94 -4.89
N THR A 48 -6.16 -3.47 -4.35
CA THR A 48 -4.90 -4.21 -4.38
C THR A 48 -4.64 -4.98 -3.09
N SER A 49 -5.58 -4.97 -2.14
CA SER A 49 -5.35 -5.56 -0.82
C SER A 49 -5.28 -7.08 -0.85
N VAL A 50 -4.40 -7.62 -0.02
CA VAL A 50 -4.27 -9.06 0.18
C VAL A 50 -4.18 -9.36 1.67
N CYS A 51 -4.61 -10.56 2.04
CA CYS A 51 -4.47 -11.04 3.40
C CYS A 51 -2.99 -11.29 3.70
N MET A 52 -2.46 -10.68 4.76
CA MET A 52 -1.06 -10.85 5.15
C MET A 52 -0.79 -12.21 5.81
N ILE A 53 -1.82 -12.93 6.17
CA ILE A 53 -1.70 -14.21 6.86
C ILE A 53 -1.64 -15.37 5.87
N CYS A 54 -2.52 -15.40 4.87
CA CYS A 54 -2.59 -16.48 3.90
C CYS A 54 -2.33 -16.06 2.46
N GLY A 55 -2.21 -14.76 2.17
CA GLY A 55 -1.92 -14.23 0.83
C GLY A 55 -3.11 -14.20 -0.12
N ALA A 56 -4.31 -14.49 0.35
CA ALA A 56 -5.50 -14.47 -0.50
C ALA A 56 -5.91 -13.05 -0.82
N ASP A 57 -6.49 -12.85 -2.01
CA ASP A 57 -7.06 -11.56 -2.38
C ASP A 57 -8.20 -11.21 -1.42
N THR A 58 -8.18 -9.98 -0.92
CA THR A 58 -9.14 -9.53 0.07
C THR A 58 -10.47 -9.18 -0.58
N ILE A 59 -11.56 -9.48 0.11
CA ILE A 59 -12.89 -9.02 -0.28
C ILE A 59 -13.11 -7.65 0.37
N VAL A 60 -13.47 -6.66 -0.44
CA VAL A 60 -13.81 -5.32 0.02
C VAL A 60 -15.32 -5.23 0.11
N GLU A 61 -15.84 -5.04 1.32
CA GLU A 61 -17.27 -4.88 1.56
C GLU A 61 -17.58 -3.40 1.80
N GLU A 62 -18.55 -2.88 1.08
CA GLU A 62 -19.02 -1.52 1.29
C GLU A 62 -20.26 -1.55 2.16
N GLU A 63 -20.29 -0.62 3.12
CA GLU A 63 -21.43 -0.46 4.03
C GLU A 63 -22.43 0.57 3.50
#